data_1fdc7436027c52a8eeeedcef339c163c
#
_entry.id   1fdc7436027c52a8eeeedcef339c163c
#
_cell.length_a   1.000
_cell.length_b   1.000
_cell.length_c   1.000
_cell.angle_alpha   90.00
_cell.angle_beta   90.00
_cell.angle_gamma   90.00
#
_symmetry.space_group_name_H-M   'P 1'
#
loop_
_entity.id
_entity.type
_entity.pdbx_description
1 polymer ?
#
loop_
_entity_poly.entity_id
_entity_poly.type
_entity_poly.pdbx_seq_one_letter_code
_entity_poly.pdbx_strand_id
1 'polypeptide(L)'
;MPNMCMNLKRWGLLVMLLLCLPIGALAAKVDDLWVTASMDSQAEQADSAKMPLDAIRCWYSSKEKAHILFLPAGVDPAGLRLWFSGPDTLAAGKQKVNSGDAVDFLVPGEKIRLASGNDAYTLKVMQSANIPAMFLSTASGSVESIHKSKDNEEKGRMAMLDAAGSLLYDGELSQIKGRGNYTFTLSKKPYQIKLDKAADLCGLGEAKTWILLANHFDNSLLRNKIVFDLADAVGLSYSSRSQAVDLYVNNDYCGSYLLCEKVEIGNARIDITDLEKSTEKVNDAALDTYPKYGKPDEKGKNKGYQIPNDPEDITGGYLMELDYKARYKDEPSGFITSKGQPVVIKEPKAASKAQMEYISAFMQGFENAVFAKDGKDSKTGKHYSEFVDMDSLVKKYLVEEIVKNFDANRSSLYYYKPSDKDSVLAFAGPVWDYDIAIGNYAIPRNQRVKNPKYFVTNSDSGAKHYWFPALYRQPDFKQAAIDIYHESFVPALNVLLGNEPSGGGDLRALSEYAAEIEASAAMNFIRWPIFNSPFWEVETGKNYPENIEYIRAFFEGRMAFLAESWPR
;
A
#
# COMPACT_ATOMS: atom_id res chain seq x y z
N MET A 1 12.94 46.61 -61.03
CA MET A 1 13.79 47.22 -62.11
C MET A 1 15.00 47.88 -61.51
N PRO A 2 16.17 47.82 -62.10
CA PRO A 2 16.69 46.80 -62.98
C PRO A 2 18.07 46.26 -62.50
N ASN A 3 18.37 45.01 -62.96
CA ASN A 3 19.43 44.69 -63.94
C ASN A 3 20.88 44.96 -63.54
N MET A 4 21.78 44.12 -63.75
CA MET A 4 22.26 43.16 -64.73
C MET A 4 23.73 42.89 -64.42
N CYS A 5 24.24 41.87 -64.54
CA CYS A 5 24.86 40.98 -65.56
C CYS A 5 26.29 40.59 -65.20
N MET A 6 26.50 39.33 -65.25
CA MET A 6 27.62 38.53 -65.80
C MET A 6 29.06 39.06 -65.68
N ASN A 7 30.01 38.25 -65.21
CA ASN A 7 30.96 37.65 -66.12
C ASN A 7 31.72 36.42 -65.61
N LEU A 8 31.99 35.54 -66.54
CA LEU A 8 32.56 34.19 -66.44
C LEU A 8 34.13 34.23 -66.35
N LYS A 9 34.62 33.09 -65.86
CA LYS A 9 35.91 32.43 -66.17
C LYS A 9 37.12 32.77 -65.37
N ARG A 10 37.62 31.83 -64.58
CA ARG A 10 38.93 31.21 -64.77
C ARG A 10 39.05 29.88 -63.98
N TRP A 11 39.46 28.85 -64.66
CA TRP A 11 39.80 27.53 -64.19
C TRP A 11 41.06 27.58 -63.33
N GLY A 12 40.99 26.89 -62.16
CA GLY A 12 42.13 26.53 -61.33
C GLY A 12 41.93 25.16 -60.78
N LEU A 13 42.65 24.19 -61.33
CA LEU A 13 42.73 22.78 -60.88
C LEU A 13 43.34 22.77 -59.48
N LEU A 14 42.59 22.47 -58.42
CA LEU A 14 43.12 22.20 -57.11
C LEU A 14 42.95 20.70 -56.84
N VAL A 15 44.06 19.99 -56.82
CA VAL A 15 44.15 18.60 -56.40
C VAL A 15 43.73 18.49 -54.93
N MET A 16 42.58 17.92 -54.68
CA MET A 16 42.11 17.59 -53.36
C MET A 16 42.82 16.33 -52.90
N LEU A 17 43.87 16.47 -52.08
CA LEU A 17 44.39 15.36 -51.27
C LEU A 17 43.30 14.98 -50.29
N LEU A 18 42.60 13.87 -50.53
CA LEU A 18 41.80 13.19 -49.53
C LEU A 18 42.76 12.60 -48.46
N LEU A 19 42.96 13.33 -47.38
CA LEU A 19 43.41 12.76 -46.13
C LEU A 19 42.28 11.85 -45.62
N CYS A 20 42.42 10.55 -45.80
CA CYS A 20 41.68 9.56 -45.05
C CYS A 20 42.13 9.68 -43.59
N LEU A 21 41.50 10.59 -42.85
CA LEU A 21 41.46 10.47 -41.40
C LEU A 21 40.64 9.24 -41.09
N PRO A 22 41.10 8.31 -40.24
CA PRO A 22 40.24 7.24 -39.79
C PRO A 22 39.05 7.89 -39.12
N ILE A 23 37.86 7.69 -39.67
CA ILE A 23 36.62 7.97 -38.95
C ILE A 23 36.69 7.03 -37.74
N GLY A 24 37.20 7.57 -36.63
CA GLY A 24 37.06 6.88 -35.35
C GLY A 24 35.56 6.67 -35.17
N ALA A 25 35.12 5.47 -35.25
CA ALA A 25 33.74 5.11 -34.91
C ALA A 25 33.47 5.78 -33.55
N LEU A 26 32.56 6.74 -33.51
CA LEU A 26 32.05 7.25 -32.25
C LEU A 26 31.54 6.02 -31.51
N ALA A 27 32.15 5.71 -30.37
CA ALA A 27 31.70 4.61 -29.56
C ALA A 27 30.22 4.86 -29.21
N ALA A 28 29.38 3.86 -29.46
CA ALA A 28 27.97 3.96 -29.14
C ALA A 28 27.81 4.12 -27.63
N LYS A 29 26.89 4.99 -27.21
CA LYS A 29 26.55 5.15 -25.79
C LYS A 29 25.78 3.92 -25.31
N VAL A 30 25.88 3.65 -24.01
CA VAL A 30 25.02 2.64 -23.36
C VAL A 30 23.60 3.20 -23.32
N ASP A 31 22.69 2.53 -24.03
CA ASP A 31 21.28 2.91 -24.10
C ASP A 31 20.47 2.22 -22.99
N ASP A 32 20.76 0.94 -22.70
CA ASP A 32 20.15 0.17 -21.63
C ASP A 32 21.19 -0.74 -20.96
N LEU A 33 20.99 -1.05 -19.68
CA LEU A 33 21.89 -1.86 -18.86
C LEU A 33 21.05 -2.69 -17.89
N TRP A 34 21.19 -4.03 -17.91
CA TRP A 34 20.46 -4.93 -17.02
C TRP A 34 21.27 -6.18 -16.67
N VAL A 35 20.79 -6.92 -15.69
CA VAL A 35 21.36 -8.22 -15.29
C VAL A 35 20.30 -9.31 -15.33
N THR A 36 20.76 -10.57 -15.53
CA THR A 36 19.93 -11.77 -15.36
C THR A 36 20.68 -12.78 -14.53
N ALA A 37 19.97 -13.69 -13.87
CA ALA A 37 20.57 -14.86 -13.25
C ALA A 37 21.20 -15.77 -14.31
N SER A 38 22.20 -16.57 -13.94
CA SER A 38 22.97 -17.39 -14.89
C SER A 38 22.23 -18.62 -15.42
N MET A 39 21.01 -18.87 -14.98
CA MET A 39 20.27 -20.10 -15.27
C MET A 39 19.21 -19.92 -16.35
N ASP A 40 19.59 -19.73 -17.62
CA ASP A 40 18.98 -20.47 -18.71
C ASP A 40 19.58 -20.10 -20.07
N SER A 41 20.02 -21.13 -20.77
CA SER A 41 20.52 -21.10 -22.15
C SER A 41 19.46 -20.76 -23.21
N GLN A 42 18.26 -20.33 -22.82
CA GLN A 42 17.21 -19.90 -23.73
C GLN A 42 17.09 -18.37 -23.88
N ALA A 43 17.88 -17.59 -23.13
CA ALA A 43 17.92 -16.12 -23.28
C ALA A 43 18.82 -15.66 -24.45
N GLU A 44 19.30 -16.55 -25.30
CA GLU A 44 20.24 -16.23 -26.40
C GLU A 44 19.69 -15.36 -27.53
N GLN A 45 18.41 -14.99 -27.49
CA GLN A 45 17.82 -14.02 -28.42
C GLN A 45 16.72 -13.21 -27.70
N ALA A 46 17.05 -12.54 -26.62
CA ALA A 46 16.13 -11.57 -26.03
C ALA A 46 16.05 -10.35 -26.96
N ASP A 47 15.07 -10.35 -27.84
CA ASP A 47 14.51 -9.12 -28.38
C ASP A 47 14.26 -8.19 -27.17
N SER A 48 14.79 -6.97 -27.19
CA SER A 48 14.70 -5.99 -26.10
C SER A 48 13.26 -5.73 -25.60
N ALA A 49 12.26 -6.25 -26.31
CA ALA A 49 10.84 -6.21 -25.98
C ALA A 49 10.38 -7.33 -25.01
N LYS A 50 11.19 -8.36 -24.71
CA LYS A 50 10.78 -9.50 -23.86
C LYS A 50 11.92 -9.97 -22.96
N MET A 51 12.29 -9.10 -22.00
CA MET A 51 13.24 -9.51 -20.96
C MET A 51 12.61 -10.61 -20.09
N PRO A 52 13.43 -11.57 -19.58
CA PRO A 52 12.97 -12.54 -18.58
C PRO A 52 12.34 -11.86 -17.38
N LEU A 53 11.40 -12.53 -16.69
CA LEU A 53 10.71 -11.95 -15.53
C LEU A 53 11.66 -11.59 -14.38
N ASP A 54 12.74 -12.35 -14.24
CA ASP A 54 13.81 -12.18 -13.24
C ASP A 54 14.95 -11.25 -13.68
N ALA A 55 14.87 -10.66 -14.88
CA ALA A 55 15.82 -9.63 -15.29
C ALA A 55 15.65 -8.36 -14.45
N ILE A 56 16.74 -7.69 -14.14
CA ILE A 56 16.73 -6.45 -13.35
C ILE A 56 17.44 -5.36 -14.15
N ARG A 57 16.69 -4.33 -14.51
CA ARG A 57 17.21 -3.15 -15.22
C ARG A 57 17.92 -2.22 -14.25
N CYS A 58 19.09 -1.71 -14.65
CA CYS A 58 19.79 -0.68 -13.91
C CYS A 58 19.09 0.67 -14.10
N TRP A 59 18.74 1.31 -13.01
CA TRP A 59 18.12 2.63 -13.03
C TRP A 59 19.16 3.74 -13.05
N TYR A 60 19.07 4.69 -13.99
CA TYR A 60 19.96 5.84 -14.01
C TYR A 60 19.51 6.94 -13.03
N SER A 61 20.35 7.26 -12.07
CA SER A 61 20.16 8.37 -11.14
C SER A 61 20.89 9.63 -11.61
N SER A 62 20.15 10.66 -11.99
CA SER A 62 20.74 11.95 -12.33
C SER A 62 21.41 12.63 -11.13
N LYS A 63 20.91 12.39 -9.91
CA LYS A 63 21.48 12.90 -8.65
C LYS A 63 22.83 12.24 -8.35
N GLU A 64 22.90 10.91 -8.43
CA GLU A 64 24.11 10.12 -8.19
C GLU A 64 25.07 10.14 -9.40
N LYS A 65 24.60 10.55 -10.57
CA LYS A 65 25.28 10.45 -11.88
C LYS A 65 25.79 9.03 -12.14
N ALA A 66 24.96 8.04 -11.84
CA ALA A 66 25.31 6.63 -11.89
C ALA A 66 24.10 5.78 -12.31
N HIS A 67 24.37 4.66 -12.98
CA HIS A 67 23.44 3.57 -13.07
C HIS A 67 23.43 2.84 -11.73
N ILE A 68 22.27 2.48 -11.23
CA ILE A 68 22.13 1.79 -9.95
C ILE A 68 21.43 0.46 -10.22
N LEU A 69 22.11 -0.62 -9.84
CA LEU A 69 21.58 -1.96 -9.83
C LEU A 69 21.02 -2.24 -8.42
N PHE A 70 19.73 -2.52 -8.35
CA PHE A 70 19.05 -2.89 -7.11
C PHE A 70 18.80 -4.40 -7.13
N LEU A 71 19.58 -5.15 -6.36
CA LEU A 71 19.46 -6.60 -6.26
C LEU A 71 18.54 -6.99 -5.10
N PRO A 72 17.68 -8.01 -5.26
CA PRO A 72 16.89 -8.56 -4.17
C PRO A 72 17.78 -9.31 -3.16
N ALA A 73 17.22 -9.57 -1.99
CA ALA A 73 17.83 -10.47 -1.02
C ALA A 73 18.04 -11.86 -1.62
N GLY A 74 19.06 -12.60 -1.14
CA GLY A 74 19.32 -13.99 -1.52
C GLY A 74 19.86 -14.22 -2.93
N VAL A 75 19.95 -13.20 -3.77
CA VAL A 75 20.60 -13.31 -5.08
C VAL A 75 22.11 -13.24 -4.90
N ASP A 76 22.83 -14.26 -5.41
CA ASP A 76 24.29 -14.23 -5.48
C ASP A 76 24.73 -13.33 -6.65
N PRO A 77 25.41 -12.21 -6.41
CA PRO A 77 25.89 -11.35 -7.48
C PRO A 77 26.98 -12.00 -8.34
N ALA A 78 27.68 -12.99 -7.80
CA ALA A 78 28.72 -13.72 -8.53
C ALA A 78 28.09 -14.59 -9.63
N GLY A 79 28.48 -14.36 -10.85
CA GLY A 79 27.96 -15.10 -12.00
C GLY A 79 26.67 -14.54 -12.60
N LEU A 80 26.18 -13.40 -12.14
CA LEU A 80 25.15 -12.66 -12.88
C LEU A 80 25.66 -12.30 -14.29
N ARG A 81 24.79 -12.40 -15.29
CA ARG A 81 25.11 -11.96 -16.64
C ARG A 81 24.79 -10.50 -16.81
N LEU A 82 25.75 -9.71 -17.28
CA LEU A 82 25.58 -8.30 -17.55
C LEU A 82 25.21 -8.09 -19.02
N TRP A 83 24.04 -7.50 -19.25
CA TRP A 83 23.52 -7.17 -20.55
C TRP A 83 23.53 -5.67 -20.78
N PHE A 84 23.82 -5.25 -21.99
CA PHE A 84 23.74 -3.85 -22.39
C PHE A 84 23.49 -3.71 -23.88
N SER A 85 22.93 -2.57 -24.27
CA SER A 85 22.74 -2.18 -25.65
C SER A 85 23.54 -0.90 -25.98
N GLY A 86 23.80 -0.69 -27.26
CA GLY A 86 24.58 0.44 -27.79
C GLY A 86 25.99 0.03 -28.17
N PRO A 87 26.96 -0.10 -27.22
CA PRO A 87 28.33 -0.49 -27.55
C PRO A 87 28.47 -2.00 -27.75
N ASP A 88 29.47 -2.40 -28.57
CA ASP A 88 29.82 -3.82 -28.75
C ASP A 88 30.43 -4.44 -27.49
N THR A 89 31.17 -3.66 -26.72
CA THR A 89 31.85 -4.11 -25.50
C THR A 89 32.00 -3.00 -24.49
N LEU A 90 32.03 -3.39 -23.20
CA LEU A 90 32.39 -2.53 -22.08
C LEU A 90 33.73 -3.01 -21.47
N ALA A 91 34.44 -2.09 -20.83
CA ALA A 91 35.59 -2.38 -20.00
C ALA A 91 35.25 -2.10 -18.54
N ALA A 92 35.47 -3.10 -17.66
CA ALA A 92 35.45 -2.97 -16.21
C ALA A 92 36.89 -3.09 -15.69
N GLY A 93 37.54 -1.97 -15.42
CA GLY A 93 38.98 -1.96 -15.16
C GLY A 93 39.79 -2.51 -16.34
N LYS A 94 40.44 -3.66 -16.16
CA LYS A 94 41.20 -4.38 -17.22
C LYS A 94 40.35 -5.46 -17.92
N GLN A 95 39.21 -5.79 -17.42
CA GLN A 95 38.34 -6.83 -17.94
C GLN A 95 37.50 -6.27 -19.10
N LYS A 96 37.53 -6.95 -20.25
CA LYS A 96 36.63 -6.69 -21.38
C LYS A 96 35.37 -7.52 -21.19
N VAL A 97 34.19 -6.91 -21.34
CA VAL A 97 32.89 -7.51 -21.13
C VAL A 97 32.06 -7.38 -22.40
N ASN A 98 31.53 -8.49 -22.91
CA ASN A 98 30.53 -8.47 -23.97
C ASN A 98 29.12 -8.54 -23.34
N SER A 99 28.12 -8.06 -24.07
CA SER A 99 26.73 -8.17 -23.60
C SER A 99 26.35 -9.64 -23.41
N GLY A 100 25.85 -10.00 -22.23
CA GLY A 100 25.52 -11.36 -21.83
C GLY A 100 26.66 -12.16 -21.15
N ASP A 101 27.84 -11.58 -21.00
CA ASP A 101 28.92 -12.24 -20.26
C ASP A 101 28.56 -12.36 -18.76
N ALA A 102 28.92 -13.50 -18.16
CA ALA A 102 28.92 -13.64 -16.71
C ALA A 102 30.03 -12.78 -16.12
N VAL A 103 29.71 -12.07 -15.03
CA VAL A 103 30.64 -11.14 -14.40
C VAL A 103 30.75 -11.40 -12.89
N ASP A 104 31.89 -11.09 -12.31
CA ASP A 104 32.24 -11.33 -10.90
C ASP A 104 32.49 -10.03 -10.12
N PHE A 105 32.41 -8.89 -10.78
CA PHE A 105 32.71 -7.59 -10.19
C PHE A 105 31.47 -6.85 -9.62
N LEU A 106 30.28 -7.43 -9.67
CA LEU A 106 29.05 -6.83 -9.14
C LEU A 106 28.98 -7.00 -7.62
N VAL A 107 29.78 -6.24 -6.90
CA VAL A 107 29.88 -6.33 -5.44
C VAL A 107 28.93 -5.31 -4.79
N PRO A 108 27.98 -5.74 -3.94
CA PRO A 108 27.08 -4.84 -3.21
C PRO A 108 27.84 -3.80 -2.39
N GLY A 109 27.40 -2.54 -2.46
CA GLY A 109 28.06 -1.41 -1.82
C GLY A 109 29.12 -0.72 -2.69
N GLU A 110 29.63 -1.38 -3.71
CA GLU A 110 30.71 -0.87 -4.56
C GLU A 110 30.20 0.00 -5.73
N LYS A 111 31.11 0.88 -6.20
CA LYS A 111 30.95 1.66 -7.44
C LYS A 111 31.94 1.15 -8.48
N ILE A 112 31.42 0.64 -9.57
CA ILE A 112 32.17 0.07 -10.67
C ILE A 112 32.24 1.07 -11.80
N ARG A 113 33.45 1.31 -12.33
CA ARG A 113 33.61 2.11 -13.54
C ARG A 113 33.55 1.21 -14.76
N LEU A 114 32.54 1.42 -15.60
CA LEU A 114 32.40 0.83 -16.92
C LEU A 114 32.84 1.86 -17.97
N ALA A 115 33.53 1.43 -19.04
CA ALA A 115 33.96 2.32 -20.10
C ALA A 115 33.71 1.72 -21.50
N SER A 116 33.33 2.58 -22.46
CA SER A 116 33.25 2.25 -23.89
C SER A 116 33.88 3.37 -24.69
N GLY A 117 35.03 3.08 -25.31
CA GLY A 117 35.82 4.12 -26.00
C GLY A 117 36.20 5.25 -25.05
N ASN A 118 35.76 6.47 -25.34
CA ASN A 118 36.02 7.65 -24.49
C ASN A 118 34.93 7.89 -23.43
N ASP A 119 33.82 7.15 -23.48
CA ASP A 119 32.71 7.30 -22.54
C ASP A 119 32.94 6.42 -21.29
N ALA A 120 32.62 6.95 -20.14
CA ALA A 120 32.70 6.24 -18.87
C ALA A 120 31.39 6.35 -18.11
N TYR A 121 30.98 5.22 -17.51
CA TYR A 121 29.75 5.06 -16.75
C TYR A 121 30.10 4.58 -15.35
N THR A 122 29.36 5.06 -14.36
CA THR A 122 29.44 4.51 -13.00
C THR A 122 28.25 3.59 -12.79
N LEU A 123 28.51 2.35 -12.39
CA LEU A 123 27.52 1.40 -11.91
C LEU A 123 27.67 1.24 -10.39
N LYS A 124 26.61 1.53 -9.64
CA LYS A 124 26.53 1.28 -8.19
C LYS A 124 25.65 0.06 -7.95
N VAL A 125 26.16 -0.91 -7.20
CA VAL A 125 25.40 -2.10 -6.84
C VAL A 125 24.85 -1.93 -5.42
N MET A 126 23.57 -2.17 -5.26
CA MET A 126 22.88 -2.22 -3.98
C MET A 126 22.13 -3.54 -3.86
N GLN A 127 22.07 -4.09 -2.67
CA GLN A 127 21.37 -5.34 -2.42
C GLN A 127 20.49 -5.24 -1.19
N SER A 128 19.29 -5.78 -1.28
CA SER A 128 18.36 -5.94 -0.18
C SER A 128 18.75 -7.08 0.75
N ALA A 129 18.11 -7.16 1.90
CA ALA A 129 18.28 -8.23 2.87
C ALA A 129 16.95 -8.49 3.61
N ASN A 130 16.82 -9.71 4.12
CA ASN A 130 15.81 -10.14 5.08
C ASN A 130 14.35 -10.15 4.60
N ILE A 131 14.02 -9.58 3.44
CA ILE A 131 12.65 -9.53 2.92
C ILE A 131 12.53 -10.19 1.56
N PRO A 132 11.34 -10.71 1.22
CA PRO A 132 11.05 -11.26 -0.10
C PRO A 132 11.12 -10.22 -1.22
N ALA A 133 11.35 -10.69 -2.45
CA ALA A 133 11.24 -9.89 -3.66
C ALA A 133 10.08 -10.37 -4.54
N MET A 134 9.34 -9.42 -5.09
CA MET A 134 8.20 -9.68 -5.96
C MET A 134 8.44 -9.06 -7.34
N PHE A 135 8.31 -9.88 -8.38
CA PHE A 135 8.47 -9.50 -9.77
C PHE A 135 7.13 -9.58 -10.48
N LEU A 136 6.66 -8.45 -10.99
CA LEU A 136 5.43 -8.36 -11.77
C LEU A 136 5.76 -8.02 -13.22
N SER A 137 5.09 -8.65 -14.16
CA SER A 137 5.08 -8.22 -15.55
C SER A 137 3.65 -7.96 -16.02
N THR A 138 3.42 -6.83 -16.66
CA THR A 138 2.15 -6.53 -17.34
C THR A 138 2.13 -7.15 -18.73
N ALA A 139 0.96 -7.50 -19.24
CA ALA A 139 0.83 -8.09 -20.58
C ALA A 139 1.36 -7.17 -21.69
N SER A 140 1.26 -5.86 -21.51
CA SER A 140 1.78 -4.86 -22.45
C SER A 140 3.29 -4.61 -22.31
N GLY A 141 3.94 -5.06 -21.23
CA GLY A 141 5.32 -4.70 -20.88
C GLY A 141 5.47 -3.24 -20.41
N SER A 142 4.37 -2.53 -20.16
CA SER A 142 4.37 -1.13 -19.75
C SER A 142 3.38 -0.87 -18.61
N VAL A 143 3.72 0.04 -17.70
CA VAL A 143 2.81 0.49 -16.64
C VAL A 143 2.01 1.74 -17.02
N GLU A 144 2.20 2.27 -18.22
CA GLU A 144 1.63 3.57 -18.63
C GLU A 144 0.10 3.58 -18.56
N SER A 145 -0.55 2.53 -19.03
CA SER A 145 -2.02 2.40 -19.00
C SER A 145 -2.54 2.39 -17.56
N ILE A 146 -2.01 1.51 -16.73
CA ILE A 146 -2.45 1.35 -15.33
C ILE A 146 -2.06 2.52 -14.43
N HIS A 147 -1.10 3.36 -14.83
CA HIS A 147 -0.73 4.60 -14.15
C HIS A 147 -1.58 5.80 -14.57
N LYS A 148 -2.25 5.72 -15.72
CA LYS A 148 -3.11 6.81 -16.24
C LYS A 148 -4.44 6.89 -15.50
N SER A 149 -5.05 5.77 -15.15
CA SER A 149 -6.29 5.68 -14.38
C SER A 149 -6.30 4.43 -13.50
N LYS A 150 -6.83 4.56 -12.28
CA LYS A 150 -7.06 3.40 -11.39
C LYS A 150 -8.17 2.46 -11.89
N ASP A 151 -8.92 2.88 -12.90
CA ASP A 151 -9.93 2.03 -13.56
C ASP A 151 -9.31 1.16 -14.66
N ASN A 152 -8.10 1.50 -15.11
CA ASN A 152 -7.36 0.69 -16.07
C ASN A 152 -6.70 -0.49 -15.36
N GLU A 153 -6.81 -1.66 -15.98
CA GLU A 153 -6.21 -2.89 -15.50
C GLU A 153 -5.63 -3.69 -16.65
N GLU A 154 -4.65 -4.52 -16.34
CA GLU A 154 -4.04 -5.45 -17.28
C GLU A 154 -3.91 -6.84 -16.65
N LYS A 155 -3.80 -7.85 -17.49
CA LYS A 155 -3.30 -9.16 -17.09
C LYS A 155 -1.78 -9.11 -16.95
N GLY A 156 -1.21 -10.15 -16.36
CA GLY A 156 0.24 -10.23 -16.24
C GLY A 156 0.70 -11.54 -15.63
N ARG A 157 1.93 -11.54 -15.16
CA ARG A 157 2.54 -12.66 -14.45
C ARG A 157 3.25 -12.15 -13.20
N MET A 158 3.39 -13.01 -12.20
CA MET A 158 4.14 -12.73 -10.98
C MET A 158 5.06 -13.90 -10.65
N ALA A 159 6.31 -13.58 -10.29
CA ALA A 159 7.17 -14.47 -9.52
C ALA A 159 7.52 -13.81 -8.19
N MET A 160 7.75 -14.63 -7.16
CA MET A 160 8.14 -14.16 -5.84
C MET A 160 9.26 -15.04 -5.28
N LEU A 161 10.32 -14.42 -4.78
CA LEU A 161 11.44 -15.06 -4.12
C LEU A 161 11.40 -14.75 -2.61
N ASP A 162 11.79 -15.71 -1.78
CA ASP A 162 12.04 -15.45 -0.37
C ASP A 162 13.36 -14.67 -0.14
N ALA A 163 13.65 -14.35 1.11
CA ALA A 163 14.89 -13.64 1.47
C ALA A 163 16.16 -14.45 1.23
N ALA A 164 16.06 -15.77 1.02
CA ALA A 164 17.18 -16.65 0.67
C ALA A 164 17.33 -16.84 -0.86
N GLY A 165 16.43 -16.25 -1.66
CA GLY A 165 16.44 -16.37 -3.11
C GLY A 165 15.67 -17.59 -3.64
N SER A 166 14.96 -18.34 -2.79
CA SER A 166 14.15 -19.48 -3.21
C SER A 166 12.80 -19.04 -3.75
N LEU A 167 12.31 -19.74 -4.77
CA LEU A 167 11.01 -19.42 -5.39
C LEU A 167 9.85 -19.74 -4.43
N LEU A 168 9.09 -18.73 -4.06
CA LEU A 168 7.85 -18.84 -3.25
C LEU A 168 6.60 -18.99 -4.11
N TYR A 169 6.54 -18.28 -5.22
CA TYR A 169 5.38 -18.26 -6.10
C TYR A 169 5.80 -17.96 -7.53
N ASP A 170 5.13 -18.60 -8.49
CA ASP A 170 5.19 -18.26 -9.90
C ASP A 170 3.83 -18.56 -10.55
N GLY A 171 3.19 -17.55 -11.14
CA GLY A 171 1.87 -17.72 -11.73
C GLY A 171 1.33 -16.50 -12.47
N GLU A 172 0.20 -16.73 -13.13
CA GLU A 172 -0.51 -15.72 -13.89
C GLU A 172 -1.31 -14.78 -13.00
N LEU A 173 -1.39 -13.53 -13.41
CA LEU A 173 -2.25 -12.51 -12.83
C LEU A 173 -3.43 -12.23 -13.76
N SER A 174 -4.64 -12.39 -13.22
CA SER A 174 -5.86 -11.95 -13.93
C SER A 174 -6.03 -10.44 -13.91
N GLN A 175 -5.36 -9.74 -12.98
CA GLN A 175 -5.42 -8.27 -12.87
C GLN A 175 -4.15 -7.71 -12.23
N ILE A 176 -3.65 -6.63 -12.82
CA ILE A 176 -2.72 -5.65 -12.21
C ILE A 176 -3.32 -4.28 -12.45
N LYS A 177 -3.47 -3.47 -11.41
CA LYS A 177 -3.93 -2.08 -11.53
C LYS A 177 -3.37 -1.17 -10.44
N GLY A 178 -3.33 0.12 -10.72
CA GLY A 178 -3.12 1.13 -9.70
C GLY A 178 -4.30 1.23 -8.73
N ARG A 179 -4.04 1.60 -7.48
CA ARG A 179 -5.07 1.75 -6.45
C ARG A 179 -4.84 2.99 -5.58
N GLY A 180 -5.75 3.18 -4.65
CA GLY A 180 -5.76 4.31 -3.71
C GLY A 180 -6.49 5.52 -4.28
N ASN A 181 -6.61 6.54 -3.45
CA ASN A 181 -7.22 7.81 -3.84
C ASN A 181 -6.12 8.84 -4.08
N TYR A 182 -5.68 9.52 -3.03
CA TYR A 182 -4.62 10.51 -3.15
C TYR A 182 -3.25 9.86 -3.46
N THR A 183 -2.93 8.72 -2.85
CA THR A 183 -1.68 7.99 -3.06
C THR A 183 -1.48 7.55 -4.52
N PHE A 184 -2.57 7.31 -5.26
CA PHE A 184 -2.49 7.04 -6.71
C PHE A 184 -1.97 8.22 -7.53
N THR A 185 -2.10 9.46 -7.06
CA THR A 185 -1.61 10.66 -7.77
C THR A 185 -0.09 10.85 -7.63
N LEU A 186 0.54 10.13 -6.69
CA LEU A 186 1.96 10.27 -6.38
C LEU A 186 2.86 9.49 -7.34
N SER A 187 4.15 9.78 -7.32
CA SER A 187 5.13 9.13 -8.21
C SER A 187 5.31 7.65 -7.91
N LYS A 188 5.43 7.27 -6.63
CA LYS A 188 5.46 5.88 -6.19
C LYS A 188 4.04 5.40 -5.96
N LYS A 189 3.51 4.61 -6.88
CA LYS A 189 2.10 4.22 -6.91
C LYS A 189 1.85 2.91 -6.17
N PRO A 190 0.76 2.81 -5.39
CA PRO A 190 0.30 1.53 -4.85
C PRO A 190 -0.44 0.72 -5.92
N TYR A 191 -0.42 -0.62 -5.77
CA TYR A 191 -1.05 -1.55 -6.71
C TYR A 191 -2.05 -2.48 -6.01
N GLN A 192 -3.00 -2.97 -6.79
CA GLN A 192 -3.79 -4.15 -6.52
C GLN A 192 -3.48 -5.19 -7.58
N ILE A 193 -3.21 -6.42 -7.13
CA ILE A 193 -3.05 -7.57 -8.01
C ILE A 193 -4.11 -8.62 -7.69
N LYS A 194 -4.47 -9.42 -8.71
CA LYS A 194 -5.37 -10.56 -8.54
C LYS A 194 -4.75 -11.77 -9.24
N LEU A 195 -4.44 -12.77 -8.45
CA LEU A 195 -3.94 -14.06 -8.95
C LEU A 195 -5.01 -14.77 -9.78
N ASP A 196 -4.62 -15.54 -10.77
CA ASP A 196 -5.54 -16.40 -11.50
C ASP A 196 -6.10 -17.49 -10.59
N LYS A 197 -5.25 -18.10 -9.77
CA LYS A 197 -5.61 -19.05 -8.71
C LYS A 197 -5.25 -18.47 -7.35
N ALA A 198 -6.10 -18.75 -6.34
CA ALA A 198 -5.78 -18.36 -4.98
C ALA A 198 -4.48 -19.04 -4.51
N ALA A 199 -3.67 -18.31 -3.77
CA ALA A 199 -2.44 -18.81 -3.17
C ALA A 199 -2.16 -18.10 -1.85
N ASP A 200 -1.42 -18.78 -0.98
CA ASP A 200 -0.85 -18.17 0.22
C ASP A 200 0.48 -17.52 -0.15
N LEU A 201 0.56 -16.21 0.02
CA LEU A 201 1.80 -15.45 -0.15
C LEU A 201 2.38 -15.14 1.22
N CYS A 202 3.56 -15.68 1.50
CA CYS A 202 4.29 -15.44 2.76
C CYS A 202 3.57 -15.86 4.05
N GLY A 203 2.72 -16.88 4.03
CA GLY A 203 1.97 -17.31 5.20
C GLY A 203 0.79 -16.41 5.58
N LEU A 204 0.38 -15.49 4.68
CA LEU A 204 -0.71 -14.55 4.93
C LEU A 204 -2.11 -15.13 4.62
N GLY A 205 -2.19 -16.44 4.35
CA GLY A 205 -3.44 -17.14 4.02
C GLY A 205 -3.80 -17.09 2.53
N GLU A 206 -4.57 -18.09 2.11
CA GLU A 206 -4.91 -18.30 0.71
C GLU A 206 -5.92 -17.27 0.20
N ALA A 207 -5.54 -16.46 -0.78
CA ALA A 207 -6.42 -15.49 -1.44
C ALA A 207 -6.02 -15.21 -2.90
N LYS A 208 -6.96 -14.64 -3.66
CA LYS A 208 -6.67 -14.14 -5.01
C LYS A 208 -6.23 -12.69 -5.03
N THR A 209 -6.82 -11.84 -4.21
CA THR A 209 -6.60 -10.39 -4.26
C THR A 209 -5.61 -9.94 -3.20
N TRP A 210 -4.58 -9.22 -3.62
CA TRP A 210 -3.51 -8.70 -2.77
C TRP A 210 -3.29 -7.23 -3.03
N ILE A 211 -2.85 -6.53 -1.99
CA ILE A 211 -2.57 -5.10 -2.04
C ILE A 211 -1.07 -4.85 -1.81
N LEU A 212 -0.51 -3.96 -2.62
CA LEU A 212 0.85 -3.46 -2.48
C LEU A 212 0.78 -1.98 -2.10
N LEU A 213 0.93 -1.69 -0.80
CA LEU A 213 0.97 -0.32 -0.30
C LEU A 213 2.36 0.27 -0.57
N ALA A 214 2.38 1.45 -1.19
CA ALA A 214 3.62 2.12 -1.55
C ALA A 214 4.31 2.82 -0.37
N ASN A 215 3.60 3.07 0.72
CA ASN A 215 4.07 3.84 1.89
C ASN A 215 4.78 5.16 1.50
N HIS A 216 4.29 5.83 0.45
CA HIS A 216 4.94 7.04 -0.08
C HIS A 216 4.98 8.20 0.92
N PHE A 217 3.96 8.30 1.78
CA PHE A 217 3.89 9.32 2.82
C PHE A 217 4.70 8.98 4.06
N ASP A 218 5.10 7.72 4.21
CA ASP A 218 5.73 7.22 5.42
C ASP A 218 7.24 7.06 5.24
N ASN A 219 8.01 8.01 5.75
CA ASN A 219 9.47 7.98 5.71
C ASN A 219 10.09 6.87 6.60
N SER A 220 9.30 6.20 7.44
CA SER A 220 9.71 5.00 8.15
C SER A 220 9.40 3.73 7.37
N LEU A 221 8.45 3.75 6.43
CA LEU A 221 7.87 2.61 5.71
C LEU A 221 7.14 1.59 6.61
N LEU A 222 6.97 1.86 7.91
CA LEU A 222 6.55 0.90 8.94
C LEU A 222 5.18 1.18 9.57
N ARG A 223 4.61 2.40 9.42
CA ARG A 223 3.42 2.79 10.18
C ARG A 223 2.23 1.86 9.97
N ASN A 224 1.92 1.49 8.73
CA ASN A 224 0.86 0.53 8.45
C ASN A 224 1.15 -0.83 9.09
N LYS A 225 2.36 -1.38 8.92
CA LYS A 225 2.78 -2.67 9.49
C LYS A 225 2.63 -2.69 11.02
N ILE A 226 3.19 -1.67 11.69
CA ILE A 226 3.12 -1.55 13.16
C ILE A 226 1.68 -1.53 13.65
N VAL A 227 0.79 -0.77 13.00
CA VAL A 227 -0.60 -0.67 13.44
C VAL A 227 -1.39 -1.94 13.16
N PHE A 228 -1.13 -2.62 12.04
CA PHE A 228 -1.77 -3.91 11.74
C PHE A 228 -1.39 -4.97 12.79
N ASP A 229 -0.11 -5.09 13.11
CA ASP A 229 0.38 -6.05 14.09
C ASP A 229 -0.03 -5.68 15.54
N LEU A 230 -0.07 -4.39 15.86
CA LEU A 230 -0.59 -3.92 17.15
C LEU A 230 -2.07 -4.28 17.32
N ALA A 231 -2.88 -4.08 16.28
CA ALA A 231 -4.30 -4.40 16.31
C ALA A 231 -4.55 -5.91 16.45
N ASP A 232 -3.75 -6.74 15.78
CA ASP A 232 -3.79 -8.20 15.93
C ASP A 232 -3.38 -8.62 17.34
N ALA A 233 -2.28 -8.09 17.87
CA ALA A 233 -1.76 -8.41 19.19
C ALA A 233 -2.72 -8.08 20.34
N VAL A 234 -3.56 -7.04 20.19
CA VAL A 234 -4.61 -6.72 21.17
C VAL A 234 -5.91 -7.49 20.92
N GLY A 235 -5.93 -8.40 19.93
CA GLY A 235 -7.07 -9.27 19.62
C GLY A 235 -8.22 -8.56 18.90
N LEU A 236 -7.92 -7.56 18.05
CA LEU A 236 -8.91 -7.02 17.13
C LEU A 236 -9.01 -7.93 15.91
N SER A 237 -10.13 -8.65 15.81
CA SER A 237 -10.34 -9.69 14.80
C SER A 237 -10.15 -9.18 13.36
N TYR A 238 -9.61 -10.07 12.51
CA TYR A 238 -9.39 -9.83 11.08
C TYR A 238 -8.48 -8.63 10.76
N SER A 239 -7.57 -8.27 11.69
CA SER A 239 -6.52 -7.28 11.40
C SER A 239 -5.70 -7.72 10.19
N SER A 240 -5.47 -6.79 9.24
CA SER A 240 -4.80 -7.12 7.98
C SER A 240 -3.37 -7.56 8.22
N ARG A 241 -3.03 -8.80 7.86
CA ARG A 241 -1.66 -9.30 7.90
C ARG A 241 -0.86 -8.77 6.72
N SER A 242 0.43 -8.63 6.90
CA SER A 242 1.27 -7.99 5.89
C SER A 242 2.73 -8.39 5.96
N GLN A 243 3.45 -8.26 4.83
CA GLN A 243 4.87 -8.54 4.69
C GLN A 243 5.54 -7.43 3.86
N ALA A 244 6.66 -6.90 4.34
CA ALA A 244 7.48 -6.00 3.53
C ALA A 244 8.10 -6.78 2.36
N VAL A 245 8.11 -6.19 1.15
CA VAL A 245 8.66 -6.80 -0.06
C VAL A 245 9.39 -5.75 -0.90
N ASP A 246 10.42 -6.17 -1.61
CA ASP A 246 10.99 -5.38 -2.70
C ASP A 246 10.21 -5.65 -3.98
N LEU A 247 9.70 -4.60 -4.61
CA LEU A 247 8.86 -4.72 -5.80
C LEU A 247 9.62 -4.36 -7.06
N TYR A 248 9.53 -5.24 -8.05
CA TYR A 248 9.99 -5.03 -9.42
C TYR A 248 8.79 -5.12 -10.36
N VAL A 249 8.64 -4.17 -11.29
CA VAL A 249 7.57 -4.19 -12.29
C VAL A 249 8.18 -3.98 -13.67
N ASN A 250 7.94 -4.92 -14.58
CA ASN A 250 8.53 -4.93 -15.92
C ASN A 250 10.07 -4.73 -15.86
N ASN A 251 10.71 -5.46 -14.94
CA ASN A 251 12.16 -5.46 -14.70
C ASN A 251 12.74 -4.20 -14.00
N ASP A 252 11.92 -3.19 -13.73
CA ASP A 252 12.34 -1.98 -13.02
C ASP A 252 12.08 -2.10 -11.52
N TYR A 253 13.09 -1.80 -10.70
CA TYR A 253 12.91 -1.70 -9.25
C TYR A 253 11.96 -0.55 -8.89
N CYS A 254 10.86 -0.88 -8.23
CA CYS A 254 9.84 0.07 -7.83
C CYS A 254 9.93 0.52 -6.36
N GLY A 255 10.78 -0.12 -5.56
CA GLY A 255 11.01 0.24 -4.16
C GLY A 255 10.52 -0.79 -3.15
N SER A 256 10.64 -0.46 -1.88
CA SER A 256 10.07 -1.22 -0.76
C SER A 256 8.57 -1.00 -0.66
N TYR A 257 7.79 -2.07 -0.64
CA TYR A 257 6.33 -2.05 -0.54
C TYR A 257 5.87 -2.89 0.65
N LEU A 258 4.64 -2.67 1.10
CA LEU A 258 3.98 -3.57 2.03
C LEU A 258 2.94 -4.39 1.26
N LEU A 259 3.23 -5.68 1.07
CA LEU A 259 2.25 -6.66 0.61
C LEU A 259 1.28 -6.92 1.77
N CYS A 260 0.00 -6.76 1.54
CA CYS A 260 -1.00 -6.98 2.58
C CYS A 260 -2.31 -7.55 2.04
N GLU A 261 -3.05 -8.11 2.94
CA GLU A 261 -4.41 -8.56 2.72
C GLU A 261 -5.29 -7.41 2.26
N LYS A 262 -6.22 -7.71 1.36
CA LYS A 262 -7.31 -6.79 1.05
C LYS A 262 -8.37 -6.91 2.15
N VAL A 263 -8.93 -5.80 2.59
CA VAL A 263 -10.12 -5.79 3.44
C VAL A 263 -11.30 -6.26 2.58
N GLU A 264 -11.68 -7.52 2.73
CA GLU A 264 -12.78 -8.19 1.98
C GLU A 264 -13.33 -9.37 2.77
N ILE A 265 -14.53 -9.82 2.43
CA ILE A 265 -15.11 -11.06 2.97
C ILE A 265 -14.47 -12.27 2.29
N GLY A 266 -14.04 -13.25 3.08
CA GLY A 266 -13.43 -14.48 2.59
C GLY A 266 -12.83 -15.34 3.71
N ASN A 267 -12.62 -16.64 3.47
CA ASN A 267 -12.21 -17.60 4.50
C ASN A 267 -10.89 -17.26 5.20
N ALA A 268 -9.93 -16.69 4.45
CA ALA A 268 -8.66 -16.24 5.03
C ALA A 268 -8.62 -14.69 5.22
N ARG A 269 -9.78 -14.05 5.26
CA ARG A 269 -9.99 -12.62 5.43
C ARG A 269 -11.05 -12.42 6.52
N ILE A 270 -12.05 -11.59 6.29
CA ILE A 270 -13.22 -11.49 7.17
C ILE A 270 -14.10 -12.73 6.92
N ASP A 271 -13.97 -13.74 7.76
CA ASP A 271 -14.65 -15.02 7.59
C ASP A 271 -16.09 -14.97 8.12
N ILE A 272 -16.97 -14.40 7.31
CA ILE A 272 -18.41 -14.33 7.55
C ILE A 272 -19.16 -14.75 6.28
N THR A 273 -20.48 -14.94 6.39
CA THR A 273 -21.34 -15.25 5.24
C THR A 273 -21.10 -14.27 4.08
N ASP A 274 -20.84 -14.80 2.88
CA ASP A 274 -20.74 -14.01 1.65
C ASP A 274 -22.16 -13.75 1.09
N LEU A 275 -22.72 -12.61 1.45
CA LEU A 275 -24.07 -12.22 1.04
C LEU A 275 -24.15 -11.93 -0.45
N GLU A 276 -23.07 -11.39 -1.07
CA GLU A 276 -23.04 -11.13 -2.50
C GLU A 276 -23.16 -12.42 -3.30
N LYS A 277 -22.34 -13.44 -2.99
CA LYS A 277 -22.46 -14.77 -3.62
C LYS A 277 -23.81 -15.45 -3.34
N SER A 278 -24.37 -15.24 -2.15
CA SER A 278 -25.68 -15.81 -1.81
C SER A 278 -26.79 -15.16 -2.64
N THR A 279 -26.68 -13.86 -2.89
CA THR A 279 -27.62 -13.08 -3.74
C THR A 279 -27.45 -13.46 -5.23
N GLU A 280 -26.22 -13.64 -5.71
CA GLU A 280 -25.94 -14.12 -7.08
C GLU A 280 -26.64 -15.45 -7.38
N LYS A 281 -26.65 -16.40 -6.44
CA LYS A 281 -27.24 -17.72 -6.63
C LYS A 281 -28.76 -17.73 -6.86
N VAL A 282 -29.46 -16.66 -6.47
CA VAL A 282 -30.94 -16.55 -6.57
C VAL A 282 -31.35 -15.54 -7.66
N ASN A 283 -30.39 -15.05 -8.44
CA ASN A 283 -30.62 -14.11 -9.54
C ASN A 283 -29.92 -14.59 -10.83
N ASP A 284 -30.55 -14.39 -11.99
CA ASP A 284 -30.07 -14.86 -13.28
C ASP A 284 -29.05 -13.93 -13.96
N ALA A 285 -28.98 -12.67 -13.51
CA ALA A 285 -28.09 -11.64 -14.08
C ALA A 285 -27.05 -11.19 -13.06
N ALA A 286 -25.90 -10.69 -13.53
CA ALA A 286 -24.92 -10.09 -12.67
C ALA A 286 -25.52 -8.92 -11.88
N LEU A 287 -25.27 -8.86 -10.57
CA LEU A 287 -25.99 -7.99 -9.63
C LEU A 287 -25.80 -6.50 -9.96
N ASP A 288 -24.65 -6.12 -10.49
CA ASP A 288 -24.32 -4.74 -10.86
C ASP A 288 -24.96 -4.27 -12.18
N THR A 289 -25.61 -5.18 -12.91
CA THR A 289 -26.37 -4.85 -14.14
C THR A 289 -27.80 -4.41 -13.86
N TYR A 290 -28.33 -4.66 -12.66
CA TYR A 290 -29.65 -4.20 -12.29
C TYR A 290 -29.71 -2.66 -12.14
N PRO A 291 -30.87 -2.03 -12.35
CA PRO A 291 -31.03 -0.58 -12.21
C PRO A 291 -30.66 -0.11 -10.80
N LYS A 292 -29.93 1.00 -10.71
CA LYS A 292 -29.65 1.65 -9.43
C LYS A 292 -30.87 2.43 -8.91
N TYR A 293 -30.96 2.59 -7.60
CA TYR A 293 -31.95 3.47 -6.96
C TYR A 293 -31.27 4.34 -5.90
N GLY A 294 -32.00 5.36 -5.44
CA GLY A 294 -31.58 6.27 -4.39
C GLY A 294 -30.72 7.43 -4.90
N LYS A 295 -30.67 8.48 -4.09
CA LYS A 295 -29.85 9.67 -4.35
C LYS A 295 -28.65 9.71 -3.38
N PRO A 296 -27.47 10.11 -3.84
CA PRO A 296 -26.25 10.02 -3.04
C PRO A 296 -26.14 11.05 -1.91
N ASP A 297 -27.05 12.03 -1.76
CA ASP A 297 -26.82 13.19 -0.91
C ASP A 297 -27.83 13.39 0.23
N GLU A 298 -28.85 12.54 0.36
CA GLU A 298 -29.93 12.73 1.32
C GLU A 298 -29.70 11.94 2.60
N LYS A 299 -29.72 12.65 3.75
CA LYS A 299 -29.70 12.04 5.08
C LYS A 299 -30.90 11.12 5.29
N GLY A 300 -30.66 9.96 5.91
CA GLY A 300 -31.69 8.95 6.16
C GLY A 300 -32.19 8.25 4.90
N LYS A 301 -31.46 8.35 3.78
CA LYS A 301 -31.79 7.68 2.53
C LYS A 301 -30.71 6.68 2.14
N ASN A 302 -31.14 5.58 1.52
CA ASN A 302 -30.31 4.51 1.01
C ASN A 302 -30.14 4.64 -0.51
N LYS A 303 -29.05 4.10 -1.02
CA LYS A 303 -28.82 3.83 -2.44
C LYS A 303 -28.30 2.41 -2.63
N GLY A 304 -28.63 1.79 -3.74
CA GLY A 304 -28.26 0.42 -4.08
C GLY A 304 -28.85 0.02 -5.42
N TYR A 305 -29.19 -1.26 -5.55
CA TYR A 305 -29.69 -1.84 -6.79
C TYR A 305 -31.11 -2.41 -6.64
N GLN A 306 -31.88 -2.38 -7.72
CA GLN A 306 -33.22 -2.98 -7.79
C GLN A 306 -33.11 -4.49 -8.11
N ILE A 307 -32.38 -5.23 -7.30
CA ILE A 307 -32.20 -6.68 -7.42
C ILE A 307 -33.53 -7.33 -7.02
N PRO A 308 -34.09 -8.24 -7.85
CA PRO A 308 -35.45 -8.73 -7.64
C PRO A 308 -35.54 -9.80 -6.54
N ASN A 309 -34.50 -10.60 -6.33
CA ASN A 309 -34.53 -11.70 -5.40
C ASN A 309 -33.41 -11.58 -4.36
N ASP A 310 -33.77 -11.76 -3.09
CA ASP A 310 -32.85 -11.85 -1.97
C ASP A 310 -32.72 -13.32 -1.50
N PRO A 311 -31.56 -13.74 -0.94
CA PRO A 311 -31.48 -15.02 -0.25
C PRO A 311 -32.38 -15.02 1.01
N GLU A 312 -32.65 -16.22 1.54
CA GLU A 312 -33.50 -16.38 2.74
C GLU A 312 -32.97 -15.57 3.94
N ASP A 313 -31.66 -15.50 4.11
CA ASP A 313 -31.00 -14.75 5.19
C ASP A 313 -30.25 -13.54 4.63
N ILE A 314 -30.72 -12.36 4.98
CA ILE A 314 -30.09 -11.06 4.66
C ILE A 314 -29.61 -10.34 5.93
N THR A 315 -29.57 -11.03 7.08
CA THR A 315 -29.22 -10.41 8.36
C THR A 315 -27.73 -10.16 8.53
N GLY A 316 -26.87 -10.67 7.63
CA GLY A 316 -25.43 -10.52 7.70
C GLY A 316 -24.73 -10.70 6.38
N GLY A 317 -23.40 -10.71 6.44
CA GLY A 317 -22.54 -10.68 5.27
C GLY A 317 -22.27 -9.26 4.76
N TYR A 318 -22.29 -8.29 5.68
CA TYR A 318 -22.00 -6.89 5.36
C TYR A 318 -20.61 -6.48 5.82
N LEU A 319 -19.86 -5.91 4.90
CA LEU A 319 -18.66 -5.12 5.17
C LEU A 319 -18.95 -3.66 4.86
N MET A 320 -18.76 -2.80 5.83
CA MET A 320 -19.09 -1.38 5.78
C MET A 320 -17.86 -0.52 6.01
N GLU A 321 -17.80 0.64 5.36
CA GLU A 321 -16.77 1.65 5.56
C GLU A 321 -17.41 3.01 5.85
N LEU A 322 -17.00 3.67 6.94
CA LEU A 322 -17.26 5.10 7.09
C LEU A 322 -16.33 5.84 6.14
N ASP A 323 -16.85 6.74 5.33
CA ASP A 323 -16.07 7.46 4.34
C ASP A 323 -16.50 8.93 4.22
N TYR A 324 -15.68 9.70 3.55
CA TYR A 324 -15.99 11.09 3.24
C TYR A 324 -17.22 11.19 2.32
N LYS A 325 -18.06 12.20 2.58
CA LYS A 325 -19.25 12.45 1.75
C LYS A 325 -18.91 12.59 0.25
N ALA A 326 -17.74 13.14 -0.07
CA ALA A 326 -17.31 13.30 -1.45
C ALA A 326 -17.07 11.94 -2.15
N ARG A 327 -16.46 10.97 -1.46
CA ARG A 327 -16.22 9.62 -2.00
C ARG A 327 -17.49 8.77 -1.99
N TYR A 328 -18.30 8.90 -0.93
CA TYR A 328 -19.58 8.21 -0.85
C TYR A 328 -20.45 8.36 -2.10
N LYS A 329 -20.37 9.50 -2.80
CA LYS A 329 -21.18 9.75 -4.01
C LYS A 329 -20.89 8.75 -5.12
N ASP A 330 -19.65 8.33 -5.26
CA ASP A 330 -19.19 7.47 -6.35
C ASP A 330 -19.39 5.98 -6.04
N GLU A 331 -19.65 5.63 -4.77
CA GLU A 331 -19.88 4.25 -4.36
C GLU A 331 -21.28 3.76 -4.76
N PRO A 332 -21.42 2.48 -5.14
CA PRO A 332 -22.69 1.99 -5.68
C PRO A 332 -23.78 1.78 -4.64
N SER A 333 -23.43 1.29 -3.44
CA SER A 333 -24.34 0.97 -2.35
C SER A 333 -23.93 1.66 -1.06
N GLY A 334 -24.90 2.16 -0.30
CA GLY A 334 -24.64 2.84 0.96
C GLY A 334 -25.80 3.68 1.46
N PHE A 335 -25.60 4.34 2.58
CA PHE A 335 -26.58 5.26 3.19
C PHE A 335 -25.88 6.41 3.94
N ILE A 336 -26.62 7.48 4.17
CA ILE A 336 -26.19 8.54 5.07
C ILE A 336 -27.12 8.51 6.28
N THR A 337 -26.56 8.35 7.48
CA THR A 337 -27.34 8.32 8.72
C THR A 337 -28.09 9.63 9.00
N SER A 338 -28.99 9.62 9.97
CA SER A 338 -29.76 10.81 10.34
C SER A 338 -28.88 11.96 10.88
N LYS A 339 -27.75 11.64 11.52
CA LYS A 339 -26.75 12.63 11.95
C LYS A 339 -25.89 13.11 10.79
N GLY A 340 -25.79 12.33 9.71
CA GLY A 340 -25.08 12.69 8.49
C GLY A 340 -23.76 11.96 8.30
N GLN A 341 -23.55 10.82 8.97
CA GLN A 341 -22.43 9.94 8.73
C GLN A 341 -22.64 9.14 7.45
N PRO A 342 -21.78 9.29 6.43
CA PRO A 342 -21.83 8.42 5.26
C PRO A 342 -21.30 7.02 5.61
N VAL A 343 -22.04 5.99 5.19
CA VAL A 343 -21.67 4.58 5.32
C VAL A 343 -21.74 3.95 3.95
N VAL A 344 -20.61 3.47 3.48
CA VAL A 344 -20.46 2.75 2.22
C VAL A 344 -20.57 1.25 2.51
N ILE A 345 -21.33 0.53 1.69
CA ILE A 345 -21.33 -0.93 1.71
C ILE A 345 -20.24 -1.42 0.74
N LYS A 346 -19.19 -2.01 1.29
CA LYS A 346 -18.09 -2.58 0.50
C LYS A 346 -18.45 -3.97 -0.01
N GLU A 347 -19.18 -4.72 0.81
CA GLU A 347 -19.75 -6.03 0.48
C GLU A 347 -21.11 -6.21 1.19
N PRO A 348 -22.15 -6.64 0.47
CA PRO A 348 -22.20 -6.85 -0.98
C PRO A 348 -22.05 -5.52 -1.72
N LYS A 349 -21.20 -5.48 -2.76
CA LYS A 349 -20.98 -4.25 -3.53
C LYS A 349 -22.25 -3.78 -4.24
N ALA A 350 -23.00 -4.73 -4.77
CA ALA A 350 -24.34 -4.50 -5.31
C ALA A 350 -25.39 -4.99 -4.31
N ALA A 351 -25.80 -4.12 -3.38
CA ALA A 351 -26.81 -4.46 -2.38
C ALA A 351 -28.24 -4.22 -2.89
N SER A 352 -29.16 -5.16 -2.61
CA SER A 352 -30.59 -5.02 -2.90
C SER A 352 -31.25 -3.98 -2.03
N LYS A 353 -32.49 -3.63 -2.37
CA LYS A 353 -33.30 -2.70 -1.57
C LYS A 353 -33.55 -3.25 -0.17
N ALA A 354 -33.90 -4.52 -0.03
CA ALA A 354 -34.19 -5.14 1.27
C ALA A 354 -32.92 -5.23 2.13
N GLN A 355 -31.78 -5.60 1.54
CA GLN A 355 -30.49 -5.61 2.22
C GLN A 355 -30.11 -4.21 2.73
N MET A 356 -30.29 -3.18 1.90
CA MET A 356 -30.02 -1.80 2.29
C MET A 356 -30.98 -1.28 3.38
N GLU A 357 -32.26 -1.65 3.33
CA GLU A 357 -33.22 -1.30 4.37
C GLU A 357 -32.85 -1.95 5.71
N TYR A 358 -32.43 -3.22 5.70
CA TYR A 358 -31.99 -3.94 6.89
C TYR A 358 -30.77 -3.27 7.52
N ILE A 359 -29.66 -3.21 6.78
CA ILE A 359 -28.40 -2.75 7.38
C ILE A 359 -28.40 -1.27 7.75
N SER A 360 -29.11 -0.42 6.98
CA SER A 360 -29.23 0.98 7.33
C SER A 360 -30.09 1.22 8.57
N ALA A 361 -31.17 0.42 8.77
CA ALA A 361 -31.98 0.47 9.98
C ALA A 361 -31.18 0.00 11.20
N PHE A 362 -30.40 -1.06 11.06
CA PHE A 362 -29.52 -1.59 12.11
C PHE A 362 -28.50 -0.55 12.57
N MET A 363 -27.73 0.02 11.63
CA MET A 363 -26.72 1.04 11.96
C MET A 363 -27.33 2.37 12.40
N GLN A 364 -28.54 2.70 11.96
CA GLN A 364 -29.28 3.86 12.47
C GLN A 364 -29.71 3.66 13.92
N GLY A 365 -30.12 2.44 14.32
CA GLY A 365 -30.38 2.08 15.70
C GLY A 365 -29.14 2.23 16.59
N PHE A 366 -28.00 1.76 16.09
CA PHE A 366 -26.71 1.98 16.75
C PHE A 366 -26.41 3.48 16.93
N GLU A 367 -26.50 4.27 15.86
CA GLU A 367 -26.27 5.73 15.94
C GLU A 367 -27.20 6.40 16.94
N ASN A 368 -28.49 6.06 16.93
CA ASN A 368 -29.46 6.62 17.86
C ASN A 368 -29.06 6.34 19.32
N ALA A 369 -28.67 5.09 19.61
CA ALA A 369 -28.20 4.69 20.93
C ALA A 369 -26.92 5.42 21.34
N VAL A 370 -25.91 5.49 20.47
CA VAL A 370 -24.65 6.20 20.70
C VAL A 370 -24.85 7.67 21.08
N PHE A 371 -25.83 8.34 20.47
CA PHE A 371 -26.13 9.75 20.73
C PHE A 371 -27.17 9.99 21.82
N ALA A 372 -27.80 8.93 22.33
CA ALA A 372 -28.73 9.02 23.46
C ALA A 372 -27.96 9.24 24.78
N LYS A 373 -28.58 9.95 25.73
CA LYS A 373 -27.96 10.22 27.02
C LYS A 373 -27.73 8.96 27.86
N ASP A 374 -28.61 7.99 27.71
CA ASP A 374 -28.59 6.70 28.43
C ASP A 374 -28.02 5.55 27.57
N GLY A 375 -27.44 5.86 26.43
CA GLY A 375 -26.85 4.87 25.54
C GLY A 375 -27.86 3.99 24.81
N LYS A 376 -29.18 4.32 24.81
CA LYS A 376 -30.24 3.46 24.28
C LYS A 376 -30.99 4.08 23.09
N ASP A 377 -31.23 3.29 22.05
CA ASP A 377 -32.13 3.68 20.96
C ASP A 377 -33.57 3.78 21.47
N SER A 378 -34.17 4.95 21.33
CA SER A 378 -35.54 5.23 21.81
C SER A 378 -36.63 4.40 21.13
N LYS A 379 -36.35 3.81 19.95
CA LYS A 379 -37.33 2.99 19.20
C LYS A 379 -37.35 1.54 19.68
N THR A 380 -36.16 0.98 19.94
CA THR A 380 -35.99 -0.44 20.27
C THR A 380 -35.71 -0.67 21.75
N GLY A 381 -35.29 0.34 22.50
CA GLY A 381 -34.80 0.22 23.86
C GLY A 381 -33.40 -0.40 23.99
N LYS A 382 -32.79 -0.82 22.86
CA LYS A 382 -31.48 -1.47 22.84
C LYS A 382 -30.37 -0.48 23.15
N HIS A 383 -29.44 -0.91 23.97
CA HIS A 383 -28.19 -0.21 24.23
C HIS A 383 -27.25 -0.32 23.02
N TYR A 384 -26.31 0.63 22.82
CA TYR A 384 -25.39 0.59 21.67
C TYR A 384 -24.54 -0.69 21.62
N SER A 385 -24.21 -1.29 22.78
CA SER A 385 -23.51 -2.56 22.87
C SER A 385 -24.35 -3.79 22.49
N GLU A 386 -25.66 -3.62 22.24
CA GLU A 386 -26.56 -4.64 21.68
C GLU A 386 -26.66 -4.53 20.14
N PHE A 387 -25.97 -3.58 19.52
CA PHE A 387 -25.80 -3.45 18.07
C PHE A 387 -24.37 -3.78 17.65
N VAL A 388 -23.37 -3.26 18.35
CA VAL A 388 -21.95 -3.44 18.02
C VAL A 388 -21.25 -4.03 19.24
N ASP A 389 -20.43 -5.05 19.00
CA ASP A 389 -19.60 -5.69 20.02
C ASP A 389 -18.73 -4.69 20.74
N MET A 390 -18.84 -4.67 22.08
CA MET A 390 -18.21 -3.64 22.92
C MET A 390 -16.70 -3.76 22.93
N ASP A 391 -16.14 -4.97 22.94
CA ASP A 391 -14.69 -5.20 22.95
C ASP A 391 -14.06 -4.71 21.67
N SER A 392 -14.60 -5.12 20.51
CA SER A 392 -14.10 -4.66 19.20
C SER A 392 -14.24 -3.15 19.01
N LEU A 393 -15.34 -2.57 19.48
CA LEU A 393 -15.62 -1.14 19.37
C LEU A 393 -14.61 -0.31 20.18
N VAL A 394 -14.32 -0.74 21.41
CA VAL A 394 -13.36 -0.10 22.30
C VAL A 394 -11.93 -0.29 21.77
N LYS A 395 -11.54 -1.50 21.36
CA LYS A 395 -10.22 -1.77 20.79
C LYS A 395 -9.98 -0.93 19.53
N LYS A 396 -10.98 -0.86 18.64
CA LYS A 396 -10.89 -0.02 17.43
C LYS A 396 -10.72 1.46 17.78
N TYR A 397 -11.50 1.98 18.74
CA TYR A 397 -11.31 3.33 19.26
C TYR A 397 -9.89 3.56 19.81
N LEU A 398 -9.39 2.61 20.61
CA LEU A 398 -8.06 2.72 21.22
C LEU A 398 -6.94 2.70 20.18
N VAL A 399 -7.03 1.85 19.14
CA VAL A 399 -6.07 1.89 18.03
C VAL A 399 -6.05 3.29 17.43
N GLU A 400 -7.20 3.84 17.03
CA GLU A 400 -7.30 5.16 16.40
C GLU A 400 -6.75 6.28 17.29
N GLU A 401 -7.06 6.24 18.60
CA GLU A 401 -6.64 7.28 19.53
C GLU A 401 -5.16 7.17 19.90
N ILE A 402 -4.64 5.96 20.12
CA ILE A 402 -3.23 5.75 20.50
C ILE A 402 -2.31 6.19 19.38
N VAL A 403 -2.58 5.77 18.15
CA VAL A 403 -1.76 6.14 16.98
C VAL A 403 -2.09 7.53 16.44
N LYS A 404 -3.12 8.17 16.97
CA LYS A 404 -3.61 9.49 16.56
C LYS A 404 -3.85 9.58 15.06
N ASN A 405 -4.62 8.62 14.54
CA ASN A 405 -4.97 8.61 13.13
C ASN A 405 -5.80 9.85 12.76
N PHE A 406 -5.34 10.63 11.78
CA PHE A 406 -6.08 11.81 11.32
C PHE A 406 -7.43 11.44 10.70
N ASP A 407 -7.51 10.32 10.02
CA ASP A 407 -8.72 9.85 9.34
C ASP A 407 -9.70 9.12 10.27
N ALA A 408 -9.36 8.90 11.55
CA ALA A 408 -10.30 8.42 12.55
C ALA A 408 -11.61 9.22 12.52
N ASN A 409 -12.76 8.58 12.58
CA ASN A 409 -14.11 9.13 12.40
C ASN A 409 -14.47 9.60 10.98
N ARG A 410 -13.55 9.60 10.00
CA ARG A 410 -13.78 10.23 8.69
C ARG A 410 -13.80 9.25 7.54
N SER A 411 -12.83 8.32 7.51
CA SER A 411 -12.57 7.47 6.35
C SER A 411 -11.82 6.23 6.79
N SER A 412 -11.88 5.18 5.99
CA SER A 412 -11.15 3.93 6.21
C SER A 412 -11.44 3.27 7.57
N LEU A 413 -12.61 3.58 8.15
CA LEU A 413 -13.09 3.00 9.39
C LEU A 413 -14.12 1.92 9.08
N TYR A 414 -13.71 0.65 9.25
CA TYR A 414 -14.51 -0.49 8.85
C TYR A 414 -15.35 -1.05 9.99
N TYR A 415 -16.51 -1.62 9.61
CA TYR A 415 -17.38 -2.45 10.43
C TYR A 415 -17.83 -3.65 9.62
N TYR A 416 -18.01 -4.79 10.24
CA TYR A 416 -18.60 -5.96 9.60
C TYR A 416 -19.74 -6.54 10.42
N LYS A 417 -20.75 -7.13 9.77
CA LYS A 417 -21.92 -7.72 10.40
C LYS A 417 -22.06 -9.16 9.89
N PRO A 418 -21.77 -10.16 10.73
CA PRO A 418 -22.11 -11.56 10.45
C PRO A 418 -23.62 -11.76 10.36
N SER A 419 -24.06 -12.93 9.86
CA SER A 419 -25.44 -13.37 9.94
C SER A 419 -25.90 -13.44 11.41
N ASP A 420 -27.19 -13.17 11.67
CA ASP A 420 -27.77 -13.31 13.01
C ASP A 420 -27.70 -14.75 13.55
N LYS A 421 -27.45 -15.73 12.67
CA LYS A 421 -27.17 -17.12 13.07
C LYS A 421 -25.81 -17.26 13.76
N ASP A 422 -24.84 -16.44 13.39
CA ASP A 422 -23.48 -16.45 13.95
C ASP A 422 -23.35 -15.41 15.06
N SER A 423 -23.82 -14.18 14.82
CA SER A 423 -23.87 -13.11 15.81
C SER A 423 -24.88 -12.04 15.44
N VAL A 424 -25.71 -11.67 16.41
CA VAL A 424 -26.65 -10.55 16.26
C VAL A 424 -25.94 -9.18 16.29
N LEU A 425 -24.64 -9.15 16.66
CA LEU A 425 -23.84 -7.95 16.76
C LEU A 425 -23.04 -7.70 15.47
N ALA A 426 -22.82 -6.44 15.14
CA ALA A 426 -21.75 -6.03 14.25
C ALA A 426 -20.44 -5.87 15.05
N PHE A 427 -19.33 -5.82 14.36
CA PHE A 427 -17.99 -5.66 14.94
C PHE A 427 -17.28 -4.48 14.30
N ALA A 428 -16.50 -3.74 15.09
CA ALA A 428 -15.65 -2.67 14.59
C ALA A 428 -14.29 -3.24 14.15
N GLY A 429 -13.88 -2.93 12.94
CA GLY A 429 -12.67 -3.47 12.29
C GLY A 429 -12.97 -3.97 10.87
N PRO A 430 -11.93 -4.44 10.17
CA PRO A 430 -10.50 -4.41 10.52
C PRO A 430 -9.87 -3.02 10.48
N VAL A 431 -8.57 -2.96 10.81
CA VAL A 431 -7.77 -1.73 10.71
C VAL A 431 -7.25 -1.53 9.29
N TRP A 432 -7.14 -0.26 8.84
CA TRP A 432 -6.66 0.09 7.50
C TRP A 432 -6.22 1.55 7.41
N ASP A 433 -5.14 1.85 6.62
CA ASP A 433 -4.75 3.18 6.15
C ASP A 433 -4.15 4.09 7.24
N TYR A 434 -2.96 3.73 7.75
CA TYR A 434 -2.28 4.43 8.85
C TYR A 434 -0.99 5.15 8.44
N ASP A 435 -0.75 5.37 7.17
CA ASP A 435 0.47 6.04 6.69
C ASP A 435 0.60 7.50 7.15
N ILE A 436 -0.52 8.14 7.52
CA ILE A 436 -0.58 9.49 8.11
C ILE A 436 -0.86 9.49 9.62
N ALA A 437 -0.72 8.35 10.31
CA ALA A 437 -0.79 8.20 11.76
C ALA A 437 0.58 8.37 12.43
N ILE A 438 0.64 8.18 13.75
CA ILE A 438 1.88 8.21 14.55
C ILE A 438 2.68 9.50 14.29
N GLY A 439 1.98 10.64 14.41
CA GLY A 439 2.57 11.96 14.23
C GLY A 439 2.92 12.34 12.78
N ASN A 440 2.61 11.52 11.81
CA ASN A 440 2.95 11.74 10.39
C ASN A 440 1.91 12.59 9.65
N TYR A 441 1.38 13.61 10.32
CA TYR A 441 0.44 14.55 9.72
C TYR A 441 0.62 15.95 10.32
N ALA A 442 1.03 16.90 9.53
CA ALA A 442 1.23 18.29 9.95
C ALA A 442 0.63 19.28 8.96
N ILE A 443 -0.69 19.39 8.94
CA ILE A 443 -1.29 20.63 8.46
C ILE A 443 -1.26 21.64 9.63
N PRO A 444 -0.92 22.93 9.40
CA PRO A 444 -0.79 23.93 10.46
C PRO A 444 -2.01 24.05 11.40
N ARG A 445 -3.19 23.66 10.91
CA ARG A 445 -4.44 23.66 11.70
C ARG A 445 -4.58 22.45 12.64
N ASN A 446 -3.78 21.37 12.49
CA ASN A 446 -3.91 20.11 13.22
C ASN A 446 -2.61 19.67 13.92
N GLN A 447 -1.87 20.59 14.48
CA GLN A 447 -0.70 20.31 15.34
C GLN A 447 -0.97 19.25 16.42
N ARG A 448 -2.25 19.05 16.80
CA ARG A 448 -2.66 18.04 17.77
C ARG A 448 -2.34 16.61 17.36
N VAL A 449 -2.34 16.29 16.06
CA VAL A 449 -2.02 14.93 15.58
C VAL A 449 -0.52 14.65 15.72
N LYS A 450 0.33 15.63 15.40
CA LYS A 450 1.80 15.51 15.54
C LYS A 450 2.26 15.41 16.98
N ASN A 451 1.60 16.12 17.89
CA ASN A 451 1.96 16.11 19.31
C ASN A 451 1.41 14.83 19.98
N PRO A 452 2.24 14.01 20.66
CA PRO A 452 1.76 12.80 21.36
C PRO A 452 0.80 13.09 22.51
N LYS A 453 0.77 14.31 23.04
CA LYS A 453 -0.21 14.77 24.04
C LYS A 453 -1.55 15.08 23.38
N TYR A 454 -2.60 15.22 24.18
CA TYR A 454 -3.98 15.48 23.78
C TYR A 454 -4.69 14.32 23.10
N PHE A 455 -6.00 14.28 23.26
CA PHE A 455 -6.90 13.38 22.55
C PHE A 455 -7.24 13.95 21.17
N VAL A 456 -7.37 13.08 20.17
CA VAL A 456 -7.76 13.44 18.79
C VAL A 456 -9.08 12.80 18.40
N THR A 457 -9.18 11.49 18.57
CA THR A 457 -10.34 10.71 18.13
C THR A 457 -11.60 11.05 18.94
N ASN A 458 -11.44 11.30 20.24
CA ASN A 458 -12.56 11.67 21.13
C ASN A 458 -12.77 13.19 21.26
N SER A 459 -11.80 14.01 20.86
CA SER A 459 -11.88 15.46 20.92
C SER A 459 -12.45 16.02 19.64
N ASP A 460 -13.75 15.88 19.45
CA ASP A 460 -14.41 16.37 18.26
C ASP A 460 -14.16 17.86 18.04
N SER A 461 -13.65 18.19 16.87
CA SER A 461 -13.49 19.56 16.38
C SER A 461 -14.77 20.13 15.75
N GLY A 462 -15.94 19.57 16.05
CA GLY A 462 -17.23 20.13 15.64
C GLY A 462 -18.07 19.32 14.65
N ALA A 463 -17.64 18.13 14.26
CA ALA A 463 -18.48 17.25 13.45
C ALA A 463 -19.46 16.48 14.34
N LYS A 464 -20.70 16.93 14.35
CA LYS A 464 -21.77 16.40 15.24
C LYS A 464 -22.25 14.98 14.91
N HIS A 465 -21.68 14.36 13.88
CA HIS A 465 -22.04 13.01 13.41
C HIS A 465 -21.00 11.94 13.75
N TYR A 466 -19.84 12.28 14.34
CA TYR A 466 -18.80 11.32 14.68
C TYR A 466 -19.20 10.45 15.87
N TRP A 467 -19.04 9.13 15.73
CA TRP A 467 -19.46 8.17 16.74
C TRP A 467 -18.51 8.07 17.93
N PHE A 468 -17.19 8.03 17.71
CA PHE A 468 -16.22 7.90 18.79
C PHE A 468 -16.28 9.05 19.82
N PRO A 469 -16.38 10.33 19.44
CA PRO A 469 -16.59 11.40 20.42
C PRO A 469 -17.90 11.26 21.21
N ALA A 470 -18.95 10.68 20.61
CA ALA A 470 -20.21 10.43 21.29
C ALA A 470 -20.11 9.24 22.25
N LEU A 471 -19.49 8.14 21.83
CA LEU A 471 -19.21 6.96 22.64
C LEU A 471 -18.34 7.30 23.85
N TYR A 472 -17.28 8.09 23.67
CA TYR A 472 -16.39 8.47 24.78
C TYR A 472 -17.09 9.31 25.87
N ARG A 473 -18.26 9.89 25.61
CA ARG A 473 -19.10 10.53 26.62
C ARG A 473 -19.94 9.56 27.45
N GLN A 474 -20.09 8.30 26.97
CA GLN A 474 -20.77 7.25 27.73
C GLN A 474 -19.83 6.72 28.82
N PRO A 475 -20.28 6.71 30.10
CA PRO A 475 -19.39 6.33 31.22
C PRO A 475 -18.84 4.91 31.12
N ASP A 476 -19.66 3.95 30.68
CA ASP A 476 -19.29 2.55 30.52
C ASP A 476 -18.30 2.35 29.37
N PHE A 477 -18.46 3.03 28.23
CA PHE A 477 -17.49 3.01 27.14
C PHE A 477 -16.13 3.58 27.58
N LYS A 478 -16.17 4.72 28.28
CA LYS A 478 -14.95 5.35 28.78
C LYS A 478 -14.21 4.45 29.77
N GLN A 479 -14.94 3.82 30.69
CA GLN A 479 -14.33 2.89 31.65
C GLN A 479 -13.74 1.68 30.93
N ALA A 480 -14.47 1.06 30.01
CA ALA A 480 -13.97 -0.06 29.22
C ALA A 480 -12.71 0.33 28.40
N ALA A 481 -12.65 1.57 27.87
CA ALA A 481 -11.48 2.07 27.18
C ALA A 481 -10.25 2.18 28.09
N ILE A 482 -10.44 2.62 29.34
CA ILE A 482 -9.37 2.67 30.33
C ILE A 482 -8.88 1.26 30.70
N ASP A 483 -9.82 0.36 30.98
CA ASP A 483 -9.50 -1.01 31.38
C ASP A 483 -8.75 -1.76 30.27
N ILE A 484 -9.28 -1.78 29.04
CA ILE A 484 -8.65 -2.43 27.87
C ILE A 484 -7.31 -1.78 27.51
N TYR A 485 -7.17 -0.45 27.67
CA TYR A 485 -5.88 0.20 27.47
C TYR A 485 -4.81 -0.39 28.39
N HIS A 486 -5.10 -0.51 29.67
CA HIS A 486 -4.15 -1.05 30.65
C HIS A 486 -3.93 -2.56 30.51
N GLU A 487 -4.95 -3.32 30.17
CA GLU A 487 -4.89 -4.77 30.11
C GLU A 487 -4.25 -5.30 28.81
N SER A 488 -4.52 -4.63 27.69
CA SER A 488 -4.11 -5.11 26.36
C SER A 488 -3.08 -4.20 25.69
N PHE A 489 -3.31 -2.88 25.68
CA PHE A 489 -2.44 -1.97 24.90
C PHE A 489 -1.14 -1.62 25.60
N VAL A 490 -1.13 -1.43 26.92
CA VAL A 490 0.12 -1.14 27.65
C VAL A 490 1.14 -2.28 27.48
N PRO A 491 0.79 -3.58 27.65
CA PRO A 491 1.72 -4.67 27.35
C PRO A 491 2.19 -4.68 25.89
N ALA A 492 1.28 -4.55 24.93
CA ALA A 492 1.60 -4.55 23.51
C ALA A 492 2.54 -3.39 23.11
N LEU A 493 2.30 -2.18 23.65
CA LEU A 493 3.17 -1.03 23.43
C LEU A 493 4.55 -1.20 24.07
N ASN A 494 4.65 -1.90 25.21
CA ASN A 494 5.94 -2.25 25.81
C ASN A 494 6.73 -3.24 24.95
N VAL A 495 6.07 -4.21 24.31
CA VAL A 495 6.72 -5.07 23.28
C VAL A 495 7.24 -4.20 22.12
N LEU A 496 6.40 -3.33 21.56
CA LEU A 496 6.78 -2.45 20.46
C LEU A 496 7.99 -1.55 20.80
N LEU A 497 8.05 -1.05 22.03
CA LEU A 497 9.18 -0.23 22.50
C LEU A 497 10.42 -1.04 22.91
N GLY A 498 10.33 -2.38 22.93
CA GLY A 498 11.42 -3.27 23.32
C GLY A 498 11.64 -3.36 24.82
N ASN A 499 10.65 -2.95 25.64
CA ASN A 499 10.67 -3.05 27.10
C ASN A 499 10.24 -4.45 27.58
N GLU A 500 9.48 -5.17 26.76
CA GLU A 500 9.01 -6.54 27.01
C GLU A 500 9.30 -7.41 25.77
N PRO A 501 9.57 -8.71 25.94
CA PRO A 501 9.78 -9.62 24.83
C PRO A 501 8.47 -9.84 24.05
N SER A 502 8.60 -10.17 22.74
CA SER A 502 7.46 -10.59 21.92
C SER A 502 6.82 -11.86 22.50
N GLY A 503 5.51 -11.89 22.57
CA GLY A 503 4.71 -13.05 23.02
C GLY A 503 4.55 -14.16 21.98
N GLY A 504 5.30 -14.15 20.87
CA GLY A 504 5.23 -15.15 19.79
C GLY A 504 4.22 -14.83 18.67
N GLY A 505 3.57 -13.66 18.70
CA GLY A 505 2.79 -13.10 17.58
C GLY A 505 3.63 -12.25 16.64
N ASP A 506 2.98 -11.60 15.68
CA ASP A 506 3.65 -10.76 14.67
C ASP A 506 4.18 -9.45 15.23
N LEU A 507 3.64 -8.96 16.36
CA LEU A 507 4.11 -7.75 17.02
C LEU A 507 5.50 -7.93 17.62
N ARG A 508 6.43 -7.09 17.21
CA ARG A 508 7.85 -7.13 17.58
C ARG A 508 8.33 -5.75 18.06
N ALA A 509 9.55 -5.69 18.57
CA ALA A 509 10.18 -4.41 18.89
C ALA A 509 10.38 -3.57 17.63
N LEU A 510 10.24 -2.26 17.76
CA LEU A 510 10.45 -1.29 16.66
C LEU A 510 11.83 -1.42 16.02
N SER A 511 12.85 -1.74 16.81
CA SER A 511 14.21 -1.99 16.32
C SER A 511 14.30 -3.22 15.40
N GLU A 512 13.50 -4.26 15.64
CA GLU A 512 13.46 -5.47 14.81
C GLU A 512 12.77 -5.20 13.48
N TYR A 513 11.63 -4.49 13.49
CA TYR A 513 11.00 -4.02 12.24
C TYR A 513 11.95 -3.16 11.41
N ALA A 514 12.66 -2.24 12.09
CA ALA A 514 13.59 -1.35 11.41
C ALA A 514 14.77 -2.10 10.78
N ALA A 515 15.35 -3.06 11.50
CA ALA A 515 16.47 -3.87 11.03
C ALA A 515 16.06 -4.80 9.87
N GLU A 516 14.84 -5.35 9.90
CA GLU A 516 14.34 -6.23 8.83
C GLU A 516 14.35 -5.52 7.47
N ILE A 517 13.94 -4.26 7.40
CA ILE A 517 13.81 -3.55 6.12
C ILE A 517 14.92 -2.53 5.85
N GLU A 518 15.98 -2.44 6.68
CA GLU A 518 17.00 -1.39 6.59
C GLU A 518 17.65 -1.32 5.19
N ALA A 519 18.07 -2.47 4.65
CA ALA A 519 18.69 -2.54 3.33
C ALA A 519 17.71 -2.15 2.21
N SER A 520 16.47 -2.65 2.27
CA SER A 520 15.38 -2.28 1.36
C SER A 520 15.05 -0.79 1.46
N ALA A 521 14.98 -0.23 2.66
CA ALA A 521 14.76 1.19 2.89
C ALA A 521 15.86 2.05 2.26
N ALA A 522 17.14 1.63 2.41
CA ALA A 522 18.27 2.32 1.77
C ALA A 522 18.12 2.34 0.23
N MET A 523 17.73 1.23 -0.39
CA MET A 523 17.43 1.15 -1.82
C MET A 523 16.24 2.03 -2.19
N ASN A 524 15.16 1.96 -1.43
CA ASN A 524 13.94 2.73 -1.65
C ASN A 524 14.20 4.24 -1.67
N PHE A 525 14.98 4.75 -0.72
CA PHE A 525 15.22 6.19 -0.62
C PHE A 525 16.25 6.74 -1.63
N ILE A 526 17.04 5.87 -2.25
CA ILE A 526 17.80 6.24 -3.45
C ILE A 526 16.87 6.33 -4.66
N ARG A 527 15.96 5.36 -4.83
CA ARG A 527 14.99 5.34 -5.93
C ARG A 527 13.95 6.45 -5.79
N TRP A 528 13.53 6.74 -4.55
CA TRP A 528 12.52 7.73 -4.18
C TRP A 528 13.05 8.64 -3.07
N PRO A 529 13.70 9.78 -3.40
CA PRO A 529 14.30 10.69 -2.41
C PRO A 529 13.22 11.56 -1.74
N ILE A 530 12.35 10.97 -0.95
CA ILE A 530 11.15 11.60 -0.39
C ILE A 530 11.34 12.26 0.97
N PHE A 531 12.48 12.06 1.68
CA PHE A 531 12.73 12.64 3.02
C PHE A 531 12.57 14.16 3.10
N ASN A 532 12.81 14.88 2.01
CA ASN A 532 12.68 16.33 1.93
C ASN A 532 11.47 16.74 1.09
N SER A 533 10.52 15.85 0.87
CA SER A 533 9.30 16.21 0.15
C SER A 533 8.47 17.15 1.00
N PRO A 534 8.09 18.35 0.51
CA PRO A 534 7.28 19.30 1.28
C PRO A 534 5.84 18.86 1.45
N PHE A 535 5.53 17.59 1.16
CA PHE A 535 4.20 17.06 1.27
C PHE A 535 3.77 17.03 2.74
N TRP A 536 2.72 17.77 3.07
CA TRP A 536 2.17 17.94 4.42
C TRP A 536 3.10 18.61 5.44
N GLU A 537 4.24 19.18 5.04
CA GLU A 537 5.22 19.84 5.95
C GLU A 537 5.60 18.99 7.17
N VAL A 538 5.61 17.66 7.03
CA VAL A 538 5.93 16.76 8.14
C VAL A 538 7.43 16.57 8.24
N GLU A 539 8.05 17.25 9.19
CA GLU A 539 9.41 16.98 9.60
C GLU A 539 9.41 15.85 10.64
N THR A 540 9.54 14.62 10.20
CA THR A 540 9.66 13.44 11.08
C THR A 540 11.11 12.98 11.25
N GLY A 541 11.97 13.23 10.29
CA GLY A 541 13.39 12.89 10.29
C GLY A 541 14.02 13.11 8.92
N LYS A 542 15.33 13.36 8.88
CA LYS A 542 16.10 13.62 7.65
C LYS A 542 16.62 12.35 6.98
N ASN A 543 16.55 11.24 7.67
CA ASN A 543 17.01 9.93 7.22
C ASN A 543 16.18 8.82 7.87
N TYR A 544 16.40 7.59 7.45
CA TYR A 544 15.64 6.44 7.94
C TYR A 544 15.76 6.22 9.47
N PRO A 545 16.97 6.18 10.09
CA PRO A 545 17.10 6.03 11.54
C PRO A 545 16.38 7.12 12.35
N GLU A 546 16.45 8.38 11.92
CA GLU A 546 15.75 9.48 12.60
C GLU A 546 14.22 9.31 12.54
N ASN A 547 13.68 8.74 11.46
CA ASN A 547 12.25 8.45 11.37
C ASN A 547 11.83 7.30 12.29
N ILE A 548 12.70 6.31 12.52
CA ILE A 548 12.45 5.23 13.50
C ILE A 548 12.45 5.80 14.92
N GLU A 549 13.43 6.63 15.25
CA GLU A 549 13.48 7.29 16.56
C GLU A 549 12.29 8.22 16.81
N TYR A 550 11.80 8.89 15.78
CA TYR A 550 10.58 9.69 15.86
C TYR A 550 9.36 8.85 16.26
N ILE A 551 9.19 7.64 15.69
CA ILE A 551 8.12 6.72 16.07
C ILE A 551 8.27 6.29 17.52
N ARG A 552 9.48 5.96 17.98
CA ARG A 552 9.78 5.59 19.36
C ARG A 552 9.35 6.70 20.33
N ALA A 553 9.87 7.90 20.11
CA ALA A 553 9.57 9.06 20.95
C ALA A 553 8.08 9.43 20.96
N PHE A 554 7.39 9.21 19.82
CA PHE A 554 5.95 9.43 19.75
C PHE A 554 5.20 8.47 20.68
N PHE A 555 5.49 7.16 20.64
CA PHE A 555 4.81 6.18 21.49
C PHE A 555 5.15 6.36 22.96
N GLU A 556 6.40 6.65 23.31
CA GLU A 556 6.82 6.96 24.69
C GLU A 556 6.05 8.17 25.24
N GLY A 557 6.01 9.27 24.48
CA GLY A 557 5.25 10.46 24.84
C GLY A 557 3.73 10.21 24.90
N ARG A 558 3.23 9.30 24.06
CA ARG A 558 1.81 8.92 24.03
C ARG A 558 1.42 8.10 25.25
N MET A 559 2.22 7.11 25.60
CA MET A 559 2.01 6.29 26.81
C MET A 559 2.07 7.16 28.09
N ALA A 560 3.04 8.06 28.19
CA ALA A 560 3.13 8.97 29.33
C ALA A 560 1.87 9.84 29.47
N PHE A 561 1.38 10.43 28.37
CA PHE A 561 0.15 11.23 28.38
C PHE A 561 -1.09 10.40 28.77
N LEU A 562 -1.21 9.18 28.23
CA LEU A 562 -2.38 8.32 28.51
C LEU A 562 -2.35 7.79 29.95
N ALA A 563 -1.19 7.49 30.52
CA ALA A 563 -1.05 7.11 31.91
C ALA A 563 -1.53 8.21 32.87
N GLU A 564 -1.27 9.49 32.57
CA GLU A 564 -1.78 10.63 33.31
C GLU A 564 -3.30 10.83 33.13
N SER A 565 -3.81 10.58 31.92
CA SER A 565 -5.21 10.83 31.55
C SER A 565 -6.16 9.71 31.96
N TRP A 566 -5.65 8.49 32.04
CA TRP A 566 -6.34 7.25 32.38
C TRP A 566 -5.62 6.53 33.54
N PRO A 567 -5.63 7.10 34.74
CA PRO A 567 -5.05 6.43 35.89
C PRO A 567 -5.80 5.14 36.22
N ARG A 568 -5.05 4.12 36.69
CA ARG A 568 -5.64 2.85 37.20
C ARG A 568 -6.46 3.10 38.46
#